data_f10acb66b5a61ab3949bc1e0d1f0ccf2
#
_entry.id   f10acb66b5a61ab3949bc1e0d1f0ccf2
#
_cell.length_a   1.000
_cell.length_b   1.000
_cell.length_c   1.000
_cell.angle_alpha   90.00
_cell.angle_beta   90.00
_cell.angle_gamma   90.00
#
_symmetry.space_group_name_H-M   'P 1'
#
loop_
_entity.id
_entity.type
_entity.pdbx_description
1 polymer ?
#
loop_
_entity_poly.entity_id
_entity_poly.type
_entity_poly.pdbx_seq_one_letter_code
_entity_poly.pdbx_strand_id
1 'polypeptide(L)'
;KFTGFTEREVRQLCERYHMSFEQTKDWYDGYTVNGISIYNPRSVTSAMMNGIFDSYWTQTETYEALKMYIVRNENGLRDKIIRTIAGEHISINTKTFQNDMCTFETADDILTLLVHLGYLTYDFDTKTAWIPNKEGRQEFLNSIQGQEFQNVNNAIHRSDKLLQLTLAQNAEKVEL
;
A
#
# COMPACT_ATOMS: atom_id res chain seq x y z
N LYS A 1 23.61 -6.53 4.00
CA LYS A 1 22.55 -7.55 4.03
C LYS A 1 21.22 -6.80 4.18
N PHE A 2 20.37 -6.91 3.19
CA PHE A 2 19.06 -6.24 3.22
C PHE A 2 18.11 -7.01 4.14
N THR A 3 17.18 -6.29 4.77
CA THR A 3 16.15 -6.88 5.63
C THR A 3 14.93 -7.40 4.84
N GLY A 4 15.02 -7.43 3.50
CA GLY A 4 13.96 -7.86 2.58
C GLY A 4 14.51 -8.67 1.42
N PHE A 5 13.61 -9.24 0.61
CA PHE A 5 13.98 -9.91 -0.63
C PHE A 5 14.23 -8.91 -1.75
N THR A 6 15.24 -9.18 -2.56
CA THR A 6 15.49 -8.48 -3.82
C THR A 6 14.61 -9.05 -4.94
N GLU A 7 14.43 -8.30 -6.03
CA GLU A 7 13.68 -8.77 -7.20
C GLU A 7 14.22 -10.12 -7.72
N ARG A 8 15.54 -10.31 -7.74
CA ARG A 8 16.17 -11.55 -8.17
C ARG A 8 15.74 -12.75 -7.32
N GLU A 9 15.72 -12.59 -6.00
CA GLU A 9 15.30 -13.64 -5.07
C GLU A 9 13.82 -13.95 -5.23
N VAL A 10 12.99 -12.93 -5.42
CA VAL A 10 11.54 -13.10 -5.64
C VAL A 10 11.26 -13.83 -6.96
N ARG A 11 11.98 -13.53 -8.05
CA ARG A 11 11.86 -14.28 -9.31
C ARG A 11 12.16 -15.76 -9.14
N GLN A 12 13.23 -16.10 -8.41
CA GLN A 12 13.58 -17.50 -8.11
C GLN A 12 12.50 -18.19 -7.26
N LEU A 13 11.89 -17.50 -6.32
CA LEU A 13 10.77 -18.03 -5.55
C LEU A 13 9.53 -18.25 -6.43
N CYS A 14 9.18 -17.31 -7.30
CA CYS A 14 8.07 -17.46 -8.24
C CYS A 14 8.26 -18.67 -9.15
N GLU A 15 9.43 -18.87 -9.71
CA GLU A 15 9.76 -20.05 -10.53
C GLU A 15 9.58 -21.35 -9.72
N ARG A 16 10.12 -21.38 -8.49
CA ARG A 16 10.07 -22.58 -7.62
C ARG A 16 8.65 -22.95 -7.19
N TYR A 17 7.80 -21.96 -6.93
CA TYR A 17 6.43 -22.16 -6.45
C TYR A 17 5.38 -22.04 -7.56
N HIS A 18 5.78 -21.88 -8.82
CA HIS A 18 4.90 -21.74 -9.98
C HIS A 18 3.91 -20.58 -9.86
N MET A 19 4.37 -19.45 -9.30
CA MET A 19 3.57 -18.24 -9.15
C MET A 19 4.00 -17.15 -10.14
N SER A 20 3.06 -16.29 -10.54
CA SER A 20 3.32 -15.17 -11.44
C SER A 20 4.20 -14.12 -10.78
N PHE A 21 5.35 -13.82 -11.39
CA PHE A 21 6.22 -12.75 -10.93
C PHE A 21 5.55 -11.37 -11.03
N GLU A 22 4.84 -11.09 -12.12
CA GLU A 22 4.17 -9.80 -12.33
C GLU A 22 3.10 -9.55 -11.24
N GLN A 23 2.31 -10.59 -10.91
CA GLN A 23 1.36 -10.47 -9.80
C GLN A 23 2.07 -10.33 -8.45
N THR A 24 3.15 -11.04 -8.21
CA THR A 24 3.95 -10.90 -6.98
C THR A 24 4.49 -9.48 -6.85
N LYS A 25 4.95 -8.89 -7.94
CA LYS A 25 5.40 -7.51 -8.00
C LYS A 25 4.27 -6.54 -7.66
N ASP A 26 3.11 -6.66 -8.29
CA ASP A 26 1.94 -5.82 -8.04
C ASP A 26 1.50 -5.84 -6.57
N TRP A 27 1.60 -7.02 -5.93
CA TRP A 27 1.14 -7.21 -4.57
C TRP A 27 2.14 -6.77 -3.51
N TYR A 28 3.46 -6.96 -3.72
CA TYR A 28 4.44 -6.92 -2.64
C TYR A 28 5.67 -6.04 -2.90
N ASP A 29 5.80 -5.42 -4.09
CA ASP A 29 6.86 -4.46 -4.40
C ASP A 29 6.50 -3.06 -3.89
N GLY A 30 7.34 -2.08 -4.17
CA GLY A 30 7.10 -0.64 -3.94
C GLY A 30 7.93 -0.02 -2.83
N TYR A 31 8.86 -0.77 -2.24
CA TYR A 31 9.86 -0.24 -1.32
C TYR A 31 11.21 -0.18 -2.02
N THR A 32 11.94 0.92 -1.81
CA THR A 32 13.25 1.11 -2.45
C THR A 32 14.31 1.46 -1.41
N VAL A 33 15.42 0.76 -1.44
CA VAL A 33 16.59 1.06 -0.64
C VAL A 33 17.79 1.25 -1.55
N ASN A 34 18.33 2.46 -1.61
CA ASN A 34 19.44 2.83 -2.51
C ASN A 34 19.19 2.46 -3.98
N GLY A 35 17.98 2.70 -4.49
CA GLY A 35 17.59 2.39 -5.86
C GLY A 35 17.30 0.90 -6.13
N ILE A 36 17.36 0.04 -5.11
CA ILE A 36 17.07 -1.38 -5.23
C ILE A 36 15.65 -1.65 -4.70
N SER A 37 14.82 -2.32 -5.49
CA SER A 37 13.49 -2.76 -5.09
C SER A 37 13.59 -3.87 -4.02
N ILE A 38 12.86 -3.70 -2.93
CA ILE A 38 12.85 -4.58 -1.77
C ILE A 38 11.42 -5.03 -1.48
N TYR A 39 11.23 -6.33 -1.34
CA TYR A 39 9.95 -6.96 -1.04
C TYR A 39 9.88 -7.42 0.41
N ASN A 40 8.70 -7.38 1.01
CA ASN A 40 8.46 -7.90 2.35
C ASN A 40 8.61 -9.44 2.35
N PRO A 41 9.58 -10.01 3.08
CA PRO A 41 9.81 -11.45 3.08
C PRO A 41 8.62 -12.25 3.60
N ARG A 42 7.91 -11.73 4.61
CA ARG A 42 6.75 -12.40 5.20
C ARG A 42 5.62 -12.55 4.19
N SER A 43 5.26 -11.46 3.52
CA SER A 43 4.17 -11.46 2.55
C SER A 43 4.50 -12.36 1.35
N VAL A 44 5.72 -12.22 0.80
CA VAL A 44 6.18 -13.07 -0.31
C VAL A 44 6.18 -14.55 0.07
N THR A 45 6.77 -14.92 1.22
CA THR A 45 6.82 -16.33 1.63
C THR A 45 5.43 -16.90 1.92
N SER A 46 4.55 -16.12 2.56
CA SER A 46 3.18 -16.56 2.83
C SER A 46 2.39 -16.78 1.52
N ALA A 47 2.52 -15.89 0.56
CA ALA A 47 1.90 -16.04 -0.76
C ALA A 47 2.41 -17.30 -1.47
N MET A 48 3.72 -17.53 -1.46
CA MET A 48 4.33 -18.72 -2.07
C MET A 48 3.86 -20.02 -1.40
N MET A 49 3.79 -20.05 -0.06
CA MET A 49 3.35 -21.25 0.68
C MET A 49 1.87 -21.55 0.49
N ASN A 50 1.03 -20.52 0.39
CA ASN A 50 -0.42 -20.67 0.24
C ASN A 50 -0.88 -20.76 -1.23
N GLY A 51 -0.04 -20.37 -2.19
CA GLY A 51 -0.41 -20.28 -3.60
C GLY A 51 -1.45 -19.19 -3.91
N ILE A 52 -1.61 -18.20 -3.02
CA ILE A 52 -2.65 -17.16 -3.11
C ILE A 52 -2.01 -15.79 -2.89
N PHE A 53 -2.39 -14.81 -3.70
CA PHE A 53 -2.07 -13.41 -3.49
C PHE A 53 -3.12 -12.77 -2.60
N ASP A 54 -2.72 -12.33 -1.43
CA ASP A 54 -3.58 -11.70 -0.43
C ASP A 54 -2.76 -10.77 0.48
N SER A 55 -3.42 -10.03 1.37
CA SER A 55 -2.73 -9.30 2.43
C SER A 55 -2.33 -10.27 3.55
N TYR A 56 -1.03 -10.32 3.82
CA TYR A 56 -0.42 -11.10 4.90
C TYR A 56 0.11 -10.20 6.03
N TRP A 57 -0.19 -8.92 5.96
CA TRP A 57 0.08 -8.00 7.05
C TRP A 57 -0.87 -8.27 8.22
N THR A 58 -0.30 -8.58 9.35
CA THR A 58 -1.07 -8.57 10.59
C THR A 58 -1.26 -7.13 11.01
N GLN A 59 -2.51 -6.75 11.26
CA GLN A 59 -2.85 -5.48 11.88
C GLN A 59 -2.06 -5.38 13.20
N THR A 60 -1.22 -4.35 13.30
CA THR A 60 -0.48 -4.07 14.53
C THR A 60 -1.34 -3.22 15.46
N GLU A 61 -1.16 -3.34 16.78
CA GLU A 61 -1.84 -2.47 17.75
C GLU A 61 -1.64 -0.97 17.42
N THR A 62 -0.46 -0.62 16.93
CA THR A 62 -0.14 0.74 16.50
C THR A 62 -1.03 1.19 15.35
N TYR A 63 -1.27 0.33 14.36
CA TYR A 63 -2.15 0.67 13.24
C TYR A 63 -3.61 0.83 13.68
N GLU A 64 -4.11 -0.02 14.56
CA GLU A 64 -5.45 0.12 15.12
C GLU A 64 -5.63 1.42 15.90
N ALA A 65 -4.59 1.85 16.64
CA ALA A 65 -4.59 3.14 17.30
C ALA A 65 -4.67 4.31 16.30
N LEU A 66 -3.91 4.24 15.20
CA LEU A 66 -3.91 5.27 14.14
C LEU A 66 -5.23 5.35 13.37
N LYS A 67 -5.93 4.24 13.23
CA LYS A 67 -7.25 4.17 12.58
C LYS A 67 -8.25 5.16 13.19
N MET A 68 -8.20 5.38 14.50
CA MET A 68 -9.06 6.36 15.15
C MET A 68 -8.82 7.80 14.67
N TYR A 69 -7.56 8.17 14.38
CA TYR A 69 -7.24 9.49 13.83
C TYR A 69 -7.72 9.63 12.39
N ILE A 70 -7.62 8.55 11.60
CA ILE A 70 -8.12 8.51 10.22
C ILE A 70 -9.64 8.71 10.21
N VAL A 71 -10.36 7.98 11.07
CA VAL A 71 -11.84 8.09 11.19
C VAL A 71 -12.26 9.49 11.59
N ARG A 72 -11.59 10.13 12.54
CA ARG A 72 -11.90 11.49 13.00
C ARG A 72 -11.58 12.58 11.97
N ASN A 73 -10.83 12.25 10.94
CA ASN A 73 -10.37 13.19 9.91
C ASN A 73 -9.62 14.40 10.49
N GLU A 74 -8.82 14.18 11.51
CA GLU A 74 -8.05 15.26 12.12
C GLU A 74 -7.10 15.89 11.10
N ASN A 75 -7.17 17.20 10.94
CA ASN A 75 -6.36 17.99 10.01
C ASN A 75 -6.41 17.48 8.54
N GLY A 76 -7.52 16.90 8.09
CA GLY A 76 -7.69 16.40 6.73
C GLY A 76 -6.93 15.09 6.44
N LEU A 77 -6.53 14.35 7.47
CA LEU A 77 -5.81 13.08 7.33
C LEU A 77 -6.57 12.08 6.47
N ARG A 78 -7.87 11.93 6.71
CA ARG A 78 -8.74 11.01 5.95
C ARG A 78 -8.73 11.32 4.46
N ASP A 79 -8.83 12.60 4.10
CA ASP A 79 -8.86 13.01 2.70
C ASP A 79 -7.52 12.69 2.01
N LYS A 80 -6.41 12.91 2.70
CA LYS A 80 -5.07 12.51 2.22
C LYS A 80 -4.97 11.00 2.02
N ILE A 81 -5.46 10.19 2.96
CA ILE A 81 -5.47 8.72 2.84
C ILE A 81 -6.35 8.26 1.67
N ILE A 82 -7.55 8.82 1.49
CA ILE A 82 -8.42 8.49 0.35
C ILE A 82 -7.72 8.79 -0.98
N ARG A 83 -7.01 9.90 -1.09
CA ARG A 83 -6.24 10.24 -2.29
C ARG A 83 -5.13 9.22 -2.56
N THR A 84 -4.42 8.73 -1.52
CA THR A 84 -3.42 7.68 -1.72
C THR A 84 -4.04 6.33 -2.10
N ILE A 85 -5.23 5.99 -1.58
CA ILE A 85 -5.98 4.80 -2.01
C ILE A 85 -6.37 4.90 -3.49
N ALA A 86 -6.70 6.12 -3.97
CA ALA A 86 -6.97 6.40 -5.36
C ALA A 86 -5.72 6.41 -6.26
N GLY A 87 -4.51 6.21 -5.69
CA GLY A 87 -3.24 6.15 -6.42
C GLY A 87 -2.52 7.48 -6.53
N GLU A 88 -2.96 8.53 -5.82
CA GLU A 88 -2.27 9.81 -5.82
C GLU A 88 -1.04 9.80 -4.91
N HIS A 89 0.00 10.52 -5.33
CA HIS A 89 1.14 10.88 -4.49
C HIS A 89 0.80 12.16 -3.73
N ILE A 90 0.81 12.09 -2.40
CA ILE A 90 0.49 13.24 -1.54
C ILE A 90 1.77 13.87 -0.98
N SER A 91 1.83 15.20 -0.96
CA SER A 91 2.94 15.90 -0.30
C SER A 91 2.80 15.80 1.21
N ILE A 92 3.88 15.45 1.91
CA ILE A 92 3.97 15.39 3.37
C ILE A 92 5.24 16.08 3.88
N ASN A 93 5.13 16.71 5.05
CA ASN A 93 6.27 17.30 5.75
C ASN A 93 6.74 16.36 6.86
N THR A 94 7.84 15.65 6.63
CA THR A 94 8.39 14.69 7.60
C THR A 94 9.26 15.34 8.67
N LYS A 95 9.50 16.66 8.61
CA LYS A 95 10.43 17.37 9.51
C LYS A 95 9.83 17.67 10.88
N THR A 96 8.51 17.71 10.99
CA THR A 96 7.79 18.01 12.25
C THR A 96 7.61 16.78 13.12
N PHE A 97 7.79 15.59 12.56
CA PHE A 97 7.58 14.33 13.24
C PHE A 97 8.56 14.15 14.40
N GLN A 98 8.03 14.06 15.62
CA GLN A 98 8.78 13.69 16.81
C GLN A 98 8.55 12.20 17.08
N ASN A 99 9.63 11.44 17.17
CA ASN A 99 9.57 9.96 17.27
C ASN A 99 9.18 9.48 18.69
N ASP A 100 8.29 10.19 19.37
CA ASP A 100 7.82 9.83 20.72
C ASP A 100 6.56 8.96 20.71
N MET A 101 5.94 8.75 19.54
CA MET A 101 4.72 7.97 19.30
C MET A 101 3.51 8.37 20.17
N CYS A 102 3.60 9.49 20.88
CA CYS A 102 2.59 9.91 21.87
C CYS A 102 1.83 11.16 21.45
N THR A 103 2.43 12.03 20.66
CA THR A 103 1.82 13.32 20.28
C THR A 103 1.85 13.51 18.77
N PHE A 104 0.67 13.40 18.16
CA PHE A 104 0.46 13.74 16.75
C PHE A 104 -0.28 15.08 16.69
N GLU A 105 0.41 16.13 16.29
CA GLU A 105 -0.17 17.48 16.18
C GLU A 105 -0.78 17.72 14.79
N THR A 106 -0.23 17.06 13.78
CA THR A 106 -0.62 17.26 12.37
C THR A 106 -0.93 15.94 11.67
N ALA A 107 -1.68 16.02 10.56
CA ALA A 107 -1.87 14.86 9.67
C ALA A 107 -0.53 14.34 9.12
N ASP A 108 0.45 15.22 8.91
CA ASP A 108 1.76 14.86 8.38
C ASP A 108 2.58 14.02 9.37
N ASP A 109 2.39 14.20 10.68
CA ASP A 109 3.03 13.37 11.69
C ASP A 109 2.52 11.92 11.62
N ILE A 110 1.21 11.73 11.48
CA ILE A 110 0.60 10.41 11.34
C ILE A 110 1.00 9.76 10.00
N LEU A 111 1.01 10.52 8.92
CA LEU A 111 1.46 10.04 7.61
C LEU A 111 2.94 9.65 7.65
N THR A 112 3.77 10.42 8.36
CA THR A 112 5.20 10.09 8.56
C THR A 112 5.35 8.79 9.35
N LEU A 113 4.55 8.59 10.41
CA LEU A 113 4.54 7.33 11.14
C LEU A 113 4.11 6.16 10.23
N LEU A 114 3.10 6.34 9.39
CA LEU A 114 2.69 5.31 8.41
C LEU A 114 3.82 4.98 7.42
N VAL A 115 4.67 5.93 7.05
CA VAL A 115 5.89 5.67 6.26
C VAL A 115 6.88 4.83 7.07
N HIS A 116 7.14 5.17 8.33
CA HIS A 116 8.05 4.39 9.20
C HIS A 116 7.57 2.97 9.46
N LEU A 117 6.27 2.77 9.55
CA LEU A 117 5.64 1.46 9.70
C LEU A 117 5.56 0.66 8.39
N GLY A 118 5.88 1.29 7.25
CA GLY A 118 5.86 0.66 5.94
C GLY A 118 4.48 0.61 5.26
N TYR A 119 3.44 1.27 5.79
CA TYR A 119 2.14 1.38 5.14
C TYR A 119 2.15 2.33 3.94
N LEU A 120 3.02 3.33 3.99
CA LEU A 120 3.31 4.24 2.89
C LEU A 120 4.78 4.14 2.50
N THR A 121 5.09 4.38 1.26
CA THR A 121 6.45 4.67 0.79
C THR A 121 6.63 6.18 0.60
N TYR A 122 7.87 6.65 0.64
CA TYR A 122 8.18 8.08 0.58
C TYR A 122 9.36 8.35 -0.33
N ASP A 123 9.21 9.35 -1.18
CA ASP A 123 10.28 9.87 -2.02
C ASP A 123 10.84 11.17 -1.40
N PHE A 124 12.13 11.14 -1.09
CA PHE A 124 12.84 12.26 -0.46
C PHE A 124 13.07 13.44 -1.41
N ASP A 125 13.13 13.21 -2.71
CA ASP A 125 13.37 14.26 -3.71
C ASP A 125 12.09 15.04 -3.97
N THR A 126 10.98 14.36 -4.19
CA THR A 126 9.67 14.97 -4.44
C THR A 126 8.91 15.30 -3.18
N LYS A 127 9.33 14.79 -2.01
CA LYS A 127 8.67 14.91 -0.70
C LYS A 127 7.22 14.43 -0.74
N THR A 128 6.99 13.35 -1.45
CA THR A 128 5.66 12.75 -1.60
C THR A 128 5.61 11.35 -1.04
N ALA A 129 4.44 10.96 -0.51
CA ALA A 129 4.15 9.62 -0.05
C ALA A 129 2.96 9.03 -0.80
N TRP A 130 2.95 7.71 -0.95
CA TRP A 130 1.87 6.95 -1.58
C TRP A 130 1.82 5.53 -1.04
N ILE A 131 0.75 4.80 -1.33
CA ILE A 131 0.63 3.38 -0.99
C ILE A 131 1.49 2.57 -1.97
N PRO A 132 2.44 1.74 -1.49
CA PRO A 132 3.45 1.12 -2.35
C PRO A 132 2.90 0.03 -3.29
N ASN A 133 1.86 -0.69 -2.87
CA ASN A 133 1.42 -1.92 -3.54
C ASN A 133 -0.03 -2.30 -3.21
N LYS A 134 -0.51 -3.39 -3.82
CA LYS A 134 -1.88 -3.88 -3.60
C LYS A 134 -2.13 -4.36 -2.17
N GLU A 135 -1.12 -4.95 -1.50
CA GLU A 135 -1.23 -5.40 -0.12
C GLU A 135 -1.53 -4.21 0.82
N GLY A 136 -0.71 -3.15 0.74
CA GLY A 136 -0.94 -1.92 1.51
C GLY A 136 -2.28 -1.28 1.20
N ARG A 137 -2.68 -1.25 -0.08
CA ARG A 137 -3.99 -0.72 -0.48
C ARG A 137 -5.14 -1.52 0.12
N GLN A 138 -5.04 -2.84 0.15
CA GLN A 138 -6.06 -3.70 0.75
C GLN A 138 -6.18 -3.46 2.25
N GLU A 139 -5.06 -3.27 2.96
CA GLU A 139 -5.07 -2.95 4.39
C GLU A 139 -5.77 -1.62 4.67
N PHE A 140 -5.49 -0.57 3.91
CA PHE A 140 -6.21 0.69 4.05
C PHE A 140 -7.70 0.54 3.75
N LEU A 141 -8.08 -0.19 2.70
CA LEU A 141 -9.48 -0.47 2.37
C LEU A 141 -10.19 -1.22 3.49
N ASN A 142 -9.55 -2.24 4.07
CA ASN A 142 -10.09 -3.00 5.21
C ASN A 142 -10.29 -2.12 6.45
N SER A 143 -9.39 -1.16 6.66
CA SER A 143 -9.42 -0.26 7.81
C SER A 143 -10.56 0.74 7.77
N ILE A 144 -10.95 1.18 6.56
CA ILE A 144 -11.98 2.19 6.35
C ILE A 144 -13.37 1.58 6.09
N GLN A 145 -13.58 0.29 6.35
CA GLN A 145 -14.86 -0.41 6.14
C GLN A 145 -16.02 0.01 7.10
N GLY A 146 -15.92 1.15 7.78
CA GLY A 146 -17.04 1.74 8.52
C GLY A 146 -18.14 2.28 7.59
N GLN A 147 -19.38 2.44 8.11
CA GLN A 147 -20.54 2.91 7.32
C GLN A 147 -20.29 4.24 6.58
N GLU A 148 -19.46 5.13 7.12
CA GLU A 148 -19.12 6.41 6.49
C GLU A 148 -18.27 6.27 5.21
N PHE A 149 -17.56 5.15 5.05
CA PHE A 149 -16.66 4.90 3.92
C PHE A 149 -17.26 3.99 2.85
N GLN A 150 -18.43 3.40 3.07
CA GLN A 150 -19.04 2.49 2.07
C GLN A 150 -19.20 3.13 0.70
N ASN A 151 -19.53 4.42 0.65
CA ASN A 151 -19.68 5.14 -0.62
C ASN A 151 -18.33 5.29 -1.35
N VAL A 152 -17.24 5.56 -0.62
CA VAL A 152 -15.89 5.68 -1.19
C VAL A 152 -15.39 4.32 -1.66
N ASN A 153 -15.54 3.28 -0.86
CA ASN A 153 -15.19 1.91 -1.24
C ASN A 153 -15.96 1.46 -2.49
N ASN A 154 -17.27 1.70 -2.54
CA ASN A 154 -18.09 1.38 -3.70
C ASN A 154 -17.66 2.15 -4.95
N ALA A 155 -17.26 3.41 -4.82
CA ALA A 155 -16.74 4.19 -5.94
C ALA A 155 -15.41 3.66 -6.46
N ILE A 156 -14.48 3.30 -5.55
CA ILE A 156 -13.19 2.72 -5.90
C ILE A 156 -13.37 1.36 -6.60
N HIS A 157 -14.18 0.45 -6.04
CA HIS A 157 -14.45 -0.85 -6.66
C HIS A 157 -15.12 -0.73 -8.02
N ARG A 158 -16.03 0.23 -8.21
CA ARG A 158 -16.65 0.50 -9.51
C ARG A 158 -15.64 1.02 -10.52
N SER A 159 -14.74 1.90 -10.10
CA SER A 159 -13.67 2.44 -10.94
C SER A 159 -12.69 1.35 -11.38
N ASP A 160 -12.25 0.50 -10.45
CA ASP A 160 -11.35 -0.63 -10.75
C ASP A 160 -12.03 -1.63 -11.72
N LYS A 161 -13.30 -1.95 -11.49
CA LYS A 161 -14.07 -2.83 -12.38
C LYS A 161 -14.23 -2.24 -13.77
N LEU A 162 -14.53 -0.93 -13.86
CA LEU A 162 -14.65 -0.23 -15.15
C LEU A 162 -13.33 -0.25 -15.91
N LEU A 163 -12.23 0.01 -15.23
CA LEU A 163 -10.89 -0.04 -15.82
C LEU A 163 -10.57 -1.45 -16.37
N GLN A 164 -10.82 -2.50 -15.58
CA GLN A 164 -10.61 -3.87 -16.02
C GLN A 164 -11.46 -4.22 -17.24
N LEU A 165 -12.74 -3.85 -17.27
CA LEU A 165 -13.61 -4.07 -18.43
C LEU A 165 -13.15 -3.30 -19.66
N THR A 166 -12.65 -2.07 -19.49
CA THR A 166 -12.13 -1.26 -20.60
C THR A 166 -10.84 -1.88 -21.18
N LEU A 167 -9.97 -2.38 -20.33
CA LEU A 167 -8.74 -3.07 -20.77
C LEU A 167 -9.06 -4.41 -21.46
N ALA A 168 -10.02 -5.18 -20.95
CA ALA A 168 -10.46 -6.43 -21.56
C ALA A 168 -11.07 -6.20 -22.97
N GLN A 169 -11.91 -5.18 -23.12
CA GLN A 169 -12.50 -4.83 -24.43
C GLN A 169 -11.45 -4.34 -25.44
N ASN A 170 -10.37 -3.69 -24.97
CA ASN A 170 -9.26 -3.29 -25.82
C ASN A 170 -8.39 -4.50 -26.22
N ALA A 171 -8.26 -5.52 -25.37
CA ALA A 171 -7.52 -6.74 -25.70
C ALA A 171 -8.23 -7.54 -26.82
N GLU A 172 -9.57 -7.67 -26.77
CA GLU A 172 -10.33 -8.33 -27.85
C GLU A 172 -10.25 -7.61 -29.21
N LYS A 173 -9.95 -6.31 -29.23
CA LYS A 173 -9.77 -5.53 -30.48
C LYS A 173 -8.39 -5.60 -31.08
N VAL A 174 -7.40 -6.09 -30.36
CA VAL A 174 -6.00 -6.20 -30.81
C VAL A 174 -5.70 -7.57 -31.44
N GLU A 175 -6.57 -8.57 -31.25
CA GLU A 175 -6.44 -9.91 -31.85
C GLU A 175 -7.18 -10.06 -33.21
N LEU A 176 -7.66 -8.95 -33.79
CA LEU A 176 -8.21 -8.88 -35.15
C LEU A 176 -7.29 -8.09 -36.08
#